data_a5d21cb2e977e5161f08158898fdbdc0
#
_entry.id   a5d21cb2e977e5161f08158898fdbdc0
#
_cell.length_a   1.000
_cell.length_b   1.000
_cell.length_c   1.000
_cell.angle_alpha   90.00
_cell.angle_beta   90.00
_cell.angle_gamma   90.00
#
_symmetry.space_group_name_H-M   'P 1'
#
loop_
_entity.id
_entity.type
_entity.pdbx_description
1 polymer ?
#
loop_
_entity_poly.entity_id
_entity_poly.type
_entity_poly.pdbx_seq_one_letter_code
_entity_poly.pdbx_strand_id
1 'polypeptide(L)'
;MNIAVIFAGGVGSRMHSKDRPKQFLELYNKPIIIHTLEIFERNKEIDAIVIACVEEWIPYLKEILYKFRIEKGTDVYRERGYKL
;
A
#
# COMPACT_ATOMS: atom_id res chain seq x y z
N MET A 1 -0.91 20.77 -3.62
CA MET A 1 -0.78 19.55 -2.84
C MET A 1 -0.43 18.38 -3.73
N ASN A 2 0.56 17.62 -3.35
CA ASN A 2 1.00 16.48 -4.14
C ASN A 2 0.64 15.19 -3.41
N ILE A 3 -0.08 14.31 -4.10
CA ILE A 3 -0.55 13.06 -3.52
C ILE A 3 0.02 11.90 -4.32
N ALA A 4 0.65 10.96 -3.63
CA ALA A 4 1.14 9.75 -4.27
C ALA A 4 0.03 8.70 -4.24
N VAL A 5 -0.20 8.05 -5.37
CA VAL A 5 -1.22 7.01 -5.47
C VAL A 5 -0.52 5.69 -5.77
N ILE A 6 -0.79 4.70 -4.94
CA ILE A 6 -0.16 3.39 -5.08
C ILE A 6 -1.25 2.33 -5.19
N PHE A 7 -1.09 1.43 -6.14
CA PHE A 7 -1.98 0.30 -6.28
C PHE A 7 -1.32 -0.93 -5.68
N ALA A 8 -1.90 -1.43 -4.61
CA ALA A 8 -1.32 -2.54 -3.86
C ALA A 8 -2.27 -3.72 -3.86
N GLY A 9 -2.76 -4.06 -5.01
CA GLY A 9 -3.74 -5.11 -5.07
C GLY A 9 -3.53 -6.03 -6.22
N GLY A 10 -4.38 -6.99 -6.29
CA GLY A 10 -4.39 -7.92 -7.38
C GLY A 10 -4.71 -7.19 -8.65
N VAL A 11 -3.74 -7.12 -9.46
CA VAL A 11 -3.94 -6.49 -10.73
C VAL A 11 -4.51 -7.53 -11.67
N GLY A 12 -5.76 -7.37 -11.98
CA GLY A 12 -6.35 -8.24 -12.92
C GLY A 12 -6.94 -9.48 -12.30
N SER A 13 -7.76 -10.11 -13.09
CA SER A 13 -8.57 -11.23 -12.67
C SER A 13 -7.80 -12.53 -12.45
N ARG A 14 -6.54 -12.54 -12.79
CA ARG A 14 -5.76 -13.77 -12.71
C ARG A 14 -5.23 -14.08 -11.33
N MET A 15 -5.24 -13.10 -10.45
CA MET A 15 -4.74 -13.32 -9.12
C MET A 15 -5.79 -14.01 -8.28
N HIS A 16 -5.44 -15.16 -7.77
CA HIS A 16 -6.33 -15.88 -6.86
C HIS A 16 -6.26 -15.25 -5.49
N SER A 17 -7.35 -15.38 -4.74
CA SER A 17 -7.39 -14.80 -3.41
C SER A 17 -6.33 -15.37 -2.49
N LYS A 18 -5.83 -16.55 -2.80
CA LYS A 18 -4.77 -17.17 -2.03
C LYS A 18 -3.40 -16.56 -2.29
N ASP A 19 -3.25 -15.92 -3.42
CA ASP A 19 -1.95 -15.40 -3.82
C ASP A 19 -1.69 -14.07 -3.17
N ARG A 20 -0.47 -13.93 -2.67
CA ARG A 20 -0.06 -12.67 -2.10
C ARG A 20 0.20 -11.67 -3.22
N PRO A 21 -0.40 -10.48 -3.18
CA PRO A 21 -0.08 -9.46 -4.17
C PRO A 21 1.40 -9.16 -4.19
N LYS A 22 1.91 -8.84 -5.37
CA LYS A 22 3.34 -8.58 -5.53
C LYS A 22 3.87 -7.53 -4.57
N GLN A 23 3.06 -6.52 -4.28
CA GLN A 23 3.48 -5.44 -3.39
C GLN A 23 3.75 -5.92 -1.97
N PHE A 24 3.21 -7.08 -1.59
CA PHE A 24 3.40 -7.61 -0.25
C PHE A 24 4.48 -8.69 -0.17
N LEU A 25 5.10 -9.02 -1.28
CA LEU A 25 6.25 -9.91 -1.25
C LEU A 25 7.41 -9.19 -0.57
N GLU A 26 8.22 -9.94 0.15
CA GLU A 26 9.30 -9.33 0.91
C GLU A 26 10.59 -9.26 0.11
N LEU A 27 11.24 -8.12 0.26
CA LEU A 27 12.56 -7.88 -0.30
C LEU A 27 13.39 -7.29 0.83
N TYR A 28 14.47 -7.97 1.18
CA TYR A 28 15.31 -7.56 2.32
C TYR A 28 14.49 -7.43 3.59
N ASN A 29 13.66 -8.45 3.86
CA ASN A 29 12.85 -8.54 5.08
C ASN A 29 11.81 -7.45 5.23
N LYS A 30 11.39 -6.85 4.13
CA LYS A 30 10.44 -5.75 4.16
C LYS A 30 9.54 -5.88 2.92
N PRO A 31 8.22 -5.77 3.07
CA PRO A 31 7.35 -5.82 1.90
C PRO A 31 7.74 -4.77 0.87
N ILE A 32 7.63 -5.12 -0.39
CA ILE A 32 8.01 -4.22 -1.48
C ILE A 32 7.31 -2.87 -1.35
N ILE A 33 6.02 -2.89 -1.02
CA ILE A 33 5.27 -1.65 -0.90
C ILE A 33 5.89 -0.71 0.15
N ILE A 34 6.46 -1.27 1.21
CA ILE A 34 7.05 -0.45 2.25
C ILE A 34 8.29 0.27 1.73
N HIS A 35 9.09 -0.39 0.89
CA HIS A 35 10.23 0.28 0.28
C HIS A 35 9.78 1.51 -0.51
N THR A 36 8.71 1.36 -1.27
CA THR A 36 8.16 2.47 -2.05
C THR A 36 7.61 3.57 -1.14
N LEU A 37 6.86 3.17 -0.12
CA LEU A 37 6.26 4.13 0.79
C LEU A 37 7.31 4.91 1.56
N GLU A 38 8.42 4.29 1.90
CA GLU A 38 9.48 5.00 2.60
C GLU A 38 10.09 6.10 1.74
N ILE A 39 10.15 5.87 0.45
CA ILE A 39 10.64 6.91 -0.46
C ILE A 39 9.71 8.12 -0.40
N PHE A 40 8.40 7.88 -0.47
CA PHE A 40 7.43 8.97 -0.41
C PHE A 40 7.38 9.60 0.97
N GLU A 41 7.57 8.80 2.02
CA GLU A 41 7.56 9.30 3.38
C GLU A 41 8.67 10.35 3.58
N ARG A 42 9.81 10.15 2.94
CA ARG A 42 10.94 11.05 3.05
C ARG A 42 10.87 12.22 2.09
N ASN A 43 10.00 12.16 1.11
CA ASN A 43 9.92 13.20 0.08
C ASN A 43 9.07 14.36 0.57
N LYS A 44 9.69 15.50 0.77
CA LYS A 44 8.99 16.67 1.31
C LYS A 44 7.93 17.23 0.36
N GLU A 45 8.03 16.88 -0.91
CA GLU A 45 7.06 17.37 -1.88
C GLU A 45 5.78 16.55 -1.92
N ILE A 46 5.79 15.38 -1.29
CA ILE A 46 4.61 14.53 -1.23
C ILE A 46 3.88 14.82 0.08
N ASP A 47 2.64 15.28 -0.04
CA ASP A 47 1.86 15.68 1.12
C ASP A 47 1.04 14.55 1.71
N ALA A 48 0.64 13.61 0.89
CA ALA A 48 -0.21 12.51 1.35
C ALA A 48 -0.02 11.32 0.43
N ILE A 49 -0.45 10.15 0.91
CA ILE A 49 -0.34 8.91 0.17
C ILE A 49 -1.73 8.25 0.14
N VAL A 50 -2.13 7.78 -1.03
CA VAL A 50 -3.37 7.04 -1.19
C VAL A 50 -3.03 5.66 -1.70
N ILE A 51 -3.53 4.63 -1.02
CA ILE A 51 -3.25 3.25 -1.42
C ILE A 51 -4.56 2.55 -1.75
N ALA A 52 -4.65 2.01 -2.96
CA ALA A 52 -5.77 1.18 -3.36
C ALA A 52 -5.35 -0.27 -3.21
N CYS A 53 -6.11 -1.03 -2.45
CA CYS A 53 -5.72 -2.40 -2.10
C CYS A 53 -6.92 -3.32 -2.20
N VAL A 54 -6.69 -4.59 -2.57
CA VAL A 54 -7.78 -5.56 -2.54
C VAL A 54 -8.22 -5.75 -1.11
N GLU A 55 -9.51 -5.91 -0.94
CA GLU A 55 -10.11 -5.94 0.39
C GLU A 55 -9.49 -7.00 1.30
N GLU A 56 -9.17 -8.15 0.75
CA GLU A 56 -8.63 -9.25 1.53
C GLU A 56 -7.31 -8.94 2.20
N TRP A 57 -6.54 -8.05 1.62
CA TRP A 57 -5.21 -7.72 2.12
C TRP A 57 -5.14 -6.41 2.88
N ILE A 58 -6.26 -5.70 3.01
CA ILE A 58 -6.28 -4.43 3.72
C ILE A 58 -5.88 -4.56 5.19
N PRO A 59 -6.37 -5.58 5.94
CA PRO A 59 -5.93 -5.70 7.33
C PRO A 59 -4.42 -5.88 7.44
N TYR A 60 -3.84 -6.66 6.55
CA TYR A 60 -2.40 -6.85 6.54
C TYR A 60 -1.67 -5.55 6.18
N LEU A 61 -2.21 -4.83 5.19
CA LEU A 61 -1.61 -3.55 4.80
C LEU A 61 -1.58 -2.58 5.98
N LYS A 62 -2.69 -2.47 6.71
CA LYS A 62 -2.74 -1.57 7.85
C LYS A 62 -1.74 -1.98 8.92
N GLU A 63 -1.56 -3.28 9.10
CA GLU A 63 -0.62 -3.78 10.09
C GLU A 63 0.81 -3.39 9.73
N ILE A 64 1.20 -3.54 8.47
CA ILE A 64 2.56 -3.20 8.08
C ILE A 64 2.79 -1.70 8.02
N LEU A 65 1.76 -0.92 7.71
CA LEU A 65 1.89 0.54 7.78
C LEU A 65 2.24 0.97 9.19
N TYR A 66 1.59 0.35 10.16
CA TYR A 66 1.86 0.64 11.56
C TYR A 66 3.25 0.13 11.96
N LYS A 67 3.56 -1.10 11.57
CA LYS A 67 4.82 -1.73 11.96
C LYS A 67 6.03 -0.95 11.45
N PHE A 68 5.96 -0.45 10.24
CA PHE A 68 7.07 0.27 9.63
C PHE A 68 6.93 1.79 9.76
N ARG A 69 5.95 2.24 10.53
CA ARG A 69 5.79 3.66 10.90
C ARG A 69 5.64 4.58 9.69
N ILE A 70 4.77 4.18 8.78
CA ILE A 70 4.42 5.04 7.67
C ILE A 70 3.38 6.01 8.19
N GLU A 71 3.78 7.24 8.45
CA GLU A 71 2.96 8.21 9.16
C GLU A 71 2.40 9.32 8.30
N LYS A 72 2.97 9.56 7.16
CA LYS A 72 2.47 10.60 6.26
C LYS A 72 1.01 10.28 5.93
N GLY A 73 0.14 11.29 5.97
CA GLY A 73 -1.29 11.10 5.82
C GLY A 73 -1.63 10.05 4.77
N THR A 74 -1.90 8.84 5.22
CA THR A 74 -2.11 7.71 4.32
C THR A 74 -3.54 7.25 4.40
N ASP A 75 -4.23 7.25 3.27
CA ASP A 75 -5.58 6.73 3.17
C ASP A 75 -5.56 5.43 2.40
N VAL A 76 -6.31 4.45 2.89
CA VAL A 76 -6.41 3.15 2.25
C VAL A 76 -7.81 2.99 1.68
N TYR A 77 -7.88 2.62 0.41
CA TYR A 77 -9.14 2.42 -0.28
C TYR A 77 -9.21 1.00 -0.82
N ARG A 78 -10.44 0.50 -0.95
CA ARG A 78 -10.61 -0.75 -1.67
C ARG A 78 -10.31 -0.51 -3.13
N GLU A 79 -9.95 -1.57 -3.82
CA GLU A 79 -9.50 -1.48 -5.21
C GLU A 79 -10.47 -0.74 -6.12
N ARG A 80 -11.77 -0.75 -5.79
CA ARG A 80 -12.78 -0.09 -6.62
C ARG A 80 -12.96 1.38 -6.28
N GLY A 81 -12.10 1.93 -5.43
CA GLY A 81 -12.17 3.34 -5.11
C GLY A 81 -13.04 3.70 -3.93
N TYR A 82 -13.50 2.73 -3.17
CA TYR A 82 -14.31 3.00 -1.99
C TYR A 82 -13.43 3.09 -0.75
N LYS A 83 -13.56 4.19 -0.05
CA LYS A 83 -12.83 4.36 1.19
C LYS A 83 -13.41 3.46 2.28
N LEU A 84 -12.53 2.89 3.04
CA LEU A 84 -12.94 1.99 4.13
C LEU A 84 -13.13 2.72 5.44
#